data_69610ace7c6b67974b1bb880ba378733
#
_entry.id   69610ace7c6b67974b1bb880ba378733
#
_cell.length_a   1.000
_cell.length_b   1.000
_cell.length_c   1.000
_cell.angle_alpha   90.00
_cell.angle_beta   90.00
_cell.angle_gamma   90.00
#
_symmetry.space_group_name_H-M   'P 1'
#
loop_
_entity.id
_entity.type
_entity.pdbx_description
1 polymer ?
#
loop_
_entity_poly.entity_id
_entity_poly.type
_entity_poly.pdbx_seq_one_letter_code
_entity_poly.pdbx_strand_id
1 'polypeptide(L)'
;MKNLRLAGVAAVLLSTLIFGAQAQEKPLAPTEKAYQVGDSSPVGNVPLVHSLNPKAPPMTLAEFDAGRKIYFERCAGCHGVLRKGATGKPLTTDKTIPNGTEYLKIFIKYGSPGGMPNWGTSGELTDDQVDLMARYIQHEPPTPPEWGMKEMMASLKVIVAPDKRPTKKMNKLDLGNLFSVTLRDAGEIALIDGKSKQIVKIIKTGYAVHISRMSSSGRYLYVIGRDARINLIDLWMDEPSNVAEIKIGLEARSVETSKFKGYEDKLAIAGSYWPPQFVIMDGDTLKPIRIESTRGVTVGTQEYHPEPRVAAIVASHYNPEFIVNAKETGKILVVSYKDLKNLKVTTIDAAQFLHDGGMDSTGRYFLTAANASNKIAVVDTKEDKLTALIDVGKVPHPGRGANFIHPKFGPVWATSHLGDETISLIGTDPIKHKMQAWHVVETLKAQGGGSLFIKTHPKSQNLWVDTPLNPDAKLSQSVAVYDIKNLARGFEVLPIGDWAGIKDDGARRIVQPEYNMAGD
;
A
#
# COMPACT_ATOMS: atom_id res chain seq x y z
N MET A 1 -28.74 -0.61 -63.68
CA MET A 1 -30.08 0.01 -63.92
C MET A 1 -30.69 0.36 -62.59
N LYS A 2 -30.86 1.66 -62.33
CA LYS A 2 -31.96 2.34 -61.63
C LYS A 2 -32.25 1.86 -60.20
N ASN A 3 -32.33 2.67 -59.17
CA ASN A 3 -32.67 4.09 -59.02
C ASN A 3 -32.15 4.65 -57.69
N LEU A 4 -31.64 5.87 -57.76
CA LEU A 4 -31.51 6.83 -56.66
C LEU A 4 -32.89 7.19 -56.10
N ARG A 5 -33.01 7.42 -54.81
CA ARG A 5 -33.87 8.49 -54.28
C ARG A 5 -33.18 9.14 -53.05
N LEU A 6 -32.88 10.41 -53.22
CA LEU A 6 -32.61 11.40 -52.18
C LEU A 6 -33.90 11.74 -51.42
N ALA A 7 -33.80 11.97 -50.13
CA ALA A 7 -34.53 12.95 -49.32
C ALA A 7 -34.03 12.76 -47.88
N GLY A 8 -33.72 13.72 -47.04
CA GLY A 8 -33.86 15.15 -47.02
C GLY A 8 -33.13 15.60 -45.77
N VAL A 9 -32.40 16.69 -45.86
CA VAL A 9 -31.66 17.33 -44.79
C VAL A 9 -32.65 17.92 -43.81
N ALA A 10 -32.59 17.48 -42.52
CA ALA A 10 -33.14 18.22 -41.39
C ALA A 10 -32.00 18.61 -40.48
N ALA A 11 -31.59 19.87 -40.57
CA ALA A 11 -30.66 20.48 -39.63
C ALA A 11 -31.35 20.64 -38.27
N VAL A 12 -30.94 19.84 -37.28
CA VAL A 12 -31.26 20.09 -35.90
C VAL A 12 -30.05 20.78 -35.28
N LEU A 13 -30.24 22.07 -35.02
CA LEU A 13 -29.34 22.86 -34.16
C LEU A 13 -29.37 22.25 -32.77
N LEU A 14 -28.33 21.46 -32.45
CA LEU A 14 -28.04 21.08 -31.06
C LEU A 14 -27.20 22.20 -30.46
N SER A 15 -27.86 23.04 -29.65
CA SER A 15 -27.19 23.94 -28.71
C SER A 15 -26.39 23.07 -27.74
N THR A 16 -25.08 23.08 -27.88
CA THR A 16 -24.12 22.55 -26.88
C THR A 16 -24.21 23.38 -25.60
N LEU A 17 -25.05 22.93 -24.67
CA LEU A 17 -24.92 23.29 -23.27
C LEU A 17 -23.64 22.60 -22.77
N ILE A 18 -22.56 23.35 -22.75
CA ILE A 18 -21.36 23.02 -22.00
C ILE A 18 -21.78 23.12 -20.52
N PHE A 19 -22.22 22.02 -19.94
CA PHE A 19 -22.20 21.85 -18.49
C PHE A 19 -20.73 21.73 -18.11
N GLY A 20 -20.14 22.86 -17.73
CA GLY A 20 -18.94 22.85 -16.93
C GLY A 20 -19.26 22.02 -15.68
N ALA A 21 -18.73 20.83 -15.59
CA ALA A 21 -18.65 20.09 -14.34
C ALA A 21 -17.73 20.92 -13.41
N GLN A 22 -18.30 21.90 -12.73
CA GLN A 22 -17.70 22.34 -11.48
C GLN A 22 -17.66 21.10 -10.61
N ALA A 23 -16.44 20.56 -10.41
CA ALA A 23 -16.20 19.63 -9.33
C ALA A 23 -16.69 20.34 -8.07
N GLN A 24 -17.87 19.96 -7.58
CA GLN A 24 -18.31 20.34 -6.26
C GLN A 24 -17.22 19.84 -5.31
N GLU A 25 -16.43 20.74 -4.79
CA GLU A 25 -15.57 20.45 -3.67
C GLU A 25 -16.46 19.80 -2.60
N LYS A 26 -16.23 18.51 -2.36
CA LYS A 26 -16.87 17.84 -1.23
C LYS A 26 -16.57 18.67 0.00
N PRO A 27 -17.57 18.99 0.84
CA PRO A 27 -17.31 19.65 2.12
C PRO A 27 -16.22 18.86 2.85
N LEU A 28 -15.16 19.56 3.22
CA LEU A 28 -14.08 19.01 4.03
C LEU A 28 -14.65 18.34 5.27
N ALA A 29 -14.11 17.18 5.65
CA ALA A 29 -14.58 16.46 6.84
C ALA A 29 -14.54 17.39 8.07
N PRO A 30 -15.43 17.24 9.07
CA PRO A 30 -15.50 18.13 10.24
C PRO A 30 -14.18 18.33 10.97
N THR A 31 -13.25 17.40 10.83
CA THR A 31 -11.88 17.44 11.36
C THR A 31 -10.99 18.48 10.66
N GLU A 32 -11.33 18.93 9.47
CA GLU A 32 -10.53 19.94 8.76
C GLU A 32 -10.69 21.34 9.32
N LYS A 33 -11.80 21.64 10.01
CA LYS A 33 -11.99 22.90 10.75
C LYS A 33 -11.10 23.01 12.01
N ALA A 34 -10.67 21.87 12.56
CA ALA A 34 -9.77 21.85 13.72
C ALA A 34 -8.29 22.08 13.32
N TYR A 35 -8.02 22.18 12.05
CA TYR A 35 -6.70 22.32 11.47
C TYR A 35 -6.32 23.78 11.24
N GLN A 36 -6.73 24.66 12.11
CA GLN A 36 -6.28 26.03 12.04
C GLN A 36 -4.84 26.10 12.53
N VAL A 37 -3.95 26.26 11.60
CA VAL A 37 -2.58 26.64 11.87
C VAL A 37 -2.60 28.01 12.50
N GLY A 38 -1.96 28.12 13.66
CA GLY A 38 -1.90 29.28 14.51
C GLY A 38 -1.81 30.65 13.83
N ASP A 39 -1.71 31.69 14.62
CA ASP A 39 -1.89 33.07 14.25
C ASP A 39 -1.52 33.45 12.81
N SER A 40 -2.55 33.69 12.01
CA SER A 40 -2.39 34.37 10.74
C SER A 40 -2.46 35.88 10.97
N SER A 41 -1.36 36.57 10.76
CA SER A 41 -1.40 38.04 10.75
C SER A 41 -1.69 38.51 9.33
N PRO A 42 -2.67 39.41 9.14
CA PRO A 42 -2.92 39.98 7.84
C PRO A 42 -1.80 40.96 7.46
N VAL A 43 -1.21 40.76 6.29
CA VAL A 43 -0.44 41.79 5.61
C VAL A 43 -1.35 42.34 4.51
N GLY A 44 -1.89 43.54 4.72
CA GLY A 44 -3.02 43.98 3.93
C GLY A 44 -4.27 43.13 4.24
N ASN A 45 -4.94 42.59 3.22
CA ASN A 45 -6.12 41.73 3.36
C ASN A 45 -5.80 40.24 3.21
N VAL A 46 -4.53 39.84 3.20
CA VAL A 46 -4.12 38.43 2.99
C VAL A 46 -3.54 37.85 4.28
N PRO A 47 -4.18 36.84 4.88
CA PRO A 47 -3.61 36.14 6.03
C PRO A 47 -2.28 35.48 5.69
N LEU A 48 -1.28 35.65 6.54
CA LEU A 48 0.01 34.97 6.45
C LEU A 48 0.11 33.90 7.52
N VAL A 49 0.76 32.80 7.18
CA VAL A 49 1.16 31.80 8.16
C VAL A 49 2.46 32.23 8.81
N HIS A 50 2.43 32.39 10.13
CA HIS A 50 3.64 32.63 10.92
C HIS A 50 4.23 31.28 11.36
N SER A 51 5.47 31.05 10.99
CA SER A 51 6.27 29.97 11.56
C SER A 51 6.80 30.43 12.93
N LEU A 52 6.96 29.45 13.85
CA LEU A 52 7.71 29.65 15.08
C LEU A 52 9.19 29.98 14.79
N ASN A 53 9.66 29.72 13.57
CA ASN A 53 10.98 30.03 13.11
C ASN A 53 10.92 31.22 12.11
N PRO A 54 11.46 32.40 12.47
CA PRO A 54 11.42 33.58 11.63
C PRO A 54 12.24 33.47 10.34
N LYS A 55 13.04 32.42 10.18
CA LYS A 55 13.82 32.15 8.96
C LYS A 55 13.02 31.34 7.92
N ALA A 56 11.83 30.86 8.24
CA ALA A 56 10.98 30.22 7.28
C ALA A 56 10.49 31.18 6.21
N PRO A 57 10.39 30.77 4.93
CA PRO A 57 9.92 31.65 3.85
C PRO A 57 8.46 32.05 4.09
N PRO A 58 8.04 33.26 3.75
CA PRO A 58 6.67 33.72 3.96
C PRO A 58 5.69 32.92 3.08
N MET A 59 4.51 32.61 3.63
CA MET A 59 3.41 31.96 2.95
C MET A 59 2.07 32.55 3.37
N THR A 60 1.14 32.66 2.45
CA THR A 60 -0.27 32.89 2.77
C THR A 60 -0.91 31.64 3.35
N LEU A 61 -2.02 31.78 4.06
CA LEU A 61 -2.78 30.64 4.57
C LEU A 61 -3.25 29.72 3.43
N ALA A 62 -3.69 30.31 2.30
CA ALA A 62 -4.11 29.54 1.13
C ALA A 62 -2.96 28.72 0.53
N GLU A 63 -1.75 29.29 0.41
CA GLU A 63 -0.56 28.56 -0.03
C GLU A 63 -0.19 27.44 0.95
N PHE A 64 -0.27 27.71 2.25
CA PHE A 64 0.01 26.71 3.28
C PHE A 64 -0.97 25.54 3.21
N ASP A 65 -2.26 25.80 3.05
CA ASP A 65 -3.29 24.75 2.92
C ASP A 65 -3.14 23.95 1.62
N ALA A 66 -2.80 24.61 0.51
CA ALA A 66 -2.48 23.93 -0.75
C ALA A 66 -1.24 23.03 -0.59
N GLY A 67 -0.18 23.55 0.05
CA GLY A 67 1.03 22.78 0.35
C GLY A 67 0.76 21.59 1.27
N ARG A 68 -0.09 21.76 2.29
CA ARG A 68 -0.54 20.70 3.19
C ARG A 68 -1.20 19.55 2.41
N LYS A 69 -2.10 19.87 1.48
CA LYS A 69 -2.78 18.88 0.66
C LYS A 69 -1.80 18.08 -0.19
N ILE A 70 -0.92 18.76 -0.94
CA ILE A 70 0.10 18.11 -1.75
C ILE A 70 1.02 17.24 -0.90
N TYR A 71 1.46 17.75 0.27
CA TYR A 71 2.31 16.99 1.18
C TYR A 71 1.67 15.67 1.61
N PHE A 72 0.41 15.73 2.02
CA PHE A 72 -0.32 14.53 2.43
C PHE A 72 -0.46 13.52 1.29
N GLU A 73 -0.77 14.00 0.09
CA GLU A 73 -1.00 13.16 -1.08
C GLU A 73 0.27 12.54 -1.65
N ARG A 74 1.41 13.23 -1.59
CA ARG A 74 2.65 12.85 -2.28
C ARG A 74 3.83 12.54 -1.38
N CYS A 75 3.96 13.21 -0.25
CA CYS A 75 5.18 13.23 0.57
C CYS A 75 5.08 12.46 1.89
N ALA A 76 3.93 12.56 2.58
CA ALA A 76 3.75 12.00 3.92
C ALA A 76 3.97 10.48 3.98
N GLY A 77 3.65 9.76 2.90
CA GLY A 77 3.88 8.32 2.82
C GLY A 77 5.32 7.89 3.02
N CYS A 78 6.29 8.72 2.65
CA CYS A 78 7.72 8.48 2.83
C CYS A 78 8.32 9.27 3.99
N HIS A 79 7.90 10.51 4.20
CA HIS A 79 8.50 11.43 5.16
C HIS A 79 7.76 11.51 6.51
N GLY A 80 6.60 10.85 6.64
CA GLY A 80 5.72 10.90 7.81
C GLY A 80 4.83 12.15 7.86
N VAL A 81 3.69 12.06 8.54
CA VAL A 81 2.76 13.19 8.69
C VAL A 81 3.38 14.25 9.60
N LEU A 82 4.07 13.83 10.65
CA LEU A 82 4.83 14.71 11.55
C LEU A 82 6.23 15.07 11.02
N ARG A 83 6.57 14.68 9.80
CA ARG A 83 7.85 14.95 9.13
C ARG A 83 9.10 14.43 9.87
N LYS A 84 8.93 13.50 10.80
CA LYS A 84 10.06 12.92 11.56
C LYS A 84 10.84 11.86 10.77
N GLY A 85 10.47 11.66 9.51
CA GLY A 85 11.08 10.68 8.64
C GLY A 85 10.41 9.31 8.72
N ALA A 86 10.73 8.49 7.71
CA ALA A 86 10.32 7.10 7.61
C ALA A 86 11.23 6.38 6.61
N THR A 87 10.71 5.93 5.45
CA THR A 87 11.57 5.53 4.32
C THR A 87 12.32 6.72 3.72
N GLY A 88 11.68 7.91 3.73
CA GLY A 88 12.32 9.17 3.41
C GLY A 88 12.95 9.83 4.64
N LYS A 89 13.95 10.67 4.42
CA LYS A 89 14.64 11.41 5.50
C LYS A 89 13.67 12.33 6.25
N PRO A 90 13.96 12.71 7.51
CA PRO A 90 13.21 13.73 8.24
C PRO A 90 13.18 15.07 7.47
N LEU A 91 12.02 15.72 7.49
CA LEU A 91 11.79 17.07 6.93
C LEU A 91 11.35 18.04 8.03
N THR A 92 11.96 17.92 9.20
CA THR A 92 11.78 18.86 10.30
C THR A 92 12.46 20.18 10.00
N THR A 93 11.96 21.28 10.57
CA THR A 93 12.40 22.65 10.23
C THR A 93 13.88 22.90 10.51
N ASP A 94 14.46 22.21 11.50
CA ASP A 94 15.90 22.23 11.78
C ASP A 94 16.75 21.64 10.64
N LYS A 95 16.16 20.83 9.77
CA LYS A 95 16.80 20.28 8.56
C LYS A 95 16.47 21.07 7.30
N THR A 96 15.22 21.49 7.15
CA THR A 96 14.76 22.10 5.90
C THR A 96 15.13 23.57 5.76
N ILE A 97 15.08 24.35 6.84
CA ILE A 97 15.45 25.78 6.81
C ILE A 97 16.93 26.02 6.46
N PRO A 98 17.91 25.30 7.05
CA PRO A 98 19.31 25.46 6.66
C PRO A 98 19.60 25.10 5.19
N ASN A 99 18.83 24.17 4.62
CA ASN A 99 18.97 23.80 3.21
C ASN A 99 18.45 24.89 2.27
N GLY A 100 17.43 25.61 2.67
CA GLY A 100 16.81 26.70 1.90
C GLY A 100 15.96 26.22 0.73
N THR A 101 15.11 27.12 0.23
CA THR A 101 14.09 26.82 -0.78
C THR A 101 14.70 26.26 -2.07
N GLU A 102 15.73 26.87 -2.62
CA GLU A 102 16.31 26.46 -3.90
C GLU A 102 16.94 25.06 -3.85
N TYR A 103 17.61 24.72 -2.78
CA TYR A 103 18.14 23.36 -2.59
C TYR A 103 17.03 22.32 -2.51
N LEU A 104 15.96 22.60 -1.76
CA LEU A 104 14.83 21.70 -1.60
C LEU A 104 14.06 21.49 -2.92
N LYS A 105 13.92 22.54 -3.74
CA LYS A 105 13.32 22.44 -5.09
C LYS A 105 14.04 21.42 -5.97
N ILE A 106 15.36 21.36 -5.92
CA ILE A 106 16.14 20.41 -6.73
C ILE A 106 15.72 18.97 -6.41
N PHE A 107 15.65 18.60 -5.13
CA PHE A 107 15.26 17.24 -4.74
C PHE A 107 13.79 16.93 -5.04
N ILE A 108 12.90 17.91 -4.87
CA ILE A 108 11.47 17.71 -5.20
C ILE A 108 11.30 17.55 -6.71
N LYS A 109 11.99 18.37 -7.50
CA LYS A 109 11.86 18.37 -8.97
C LYS A 109 12.49 17.15 -9.62
N TYR A 110 13.71 16.81 -9.23
CA TYR A 110 14.53 15.78 -9.90
C TYR A 110 14.59 14.44 -9.17
N GLY A 111 14.10 14.38 -7.92
CA GLY A 111 14.22 13.18 -7.10
C GLY A 111 15.64 12.91 -6.62
N SER A 112 15.89 11.68 -6.18
CA SER A 112 17.22 11.25 -5.75
C SER A 112 17.47 9.77 -6.06
N PRO A 113 18.73 9.36 -6.25
CA PRO A 113 19.09 7.93 -6.41
C PRO A 113 18.67 7.07 -5.20
N GLY A 114 18.43 7.67 -4.04
CA GLY A 114 17.96 6.99 -2.83
C GLY A 114 16.45 6.68 -2.82
N GLY A 115 15.75 6.82 -3.96
CA GLY A 115 14.36 6.42 -4.13
C GLY A 115 13.32 7.55 -3.94
N MET A 116 13.75 8.81 -3.79
CA MET A 116 12.81 9.93 -3.85
C MET A 116 12.36 10.13 -5.30
N PRO A 117 11.04 10.10 -5.59
CA PRO A 117 10.52 10.31 -6.95
C PRO A 117 10.84 11.71 -7.49
N ASN A 118 10.96 11.82 -8.80
CA ASN A 118 11.23 13.05 -9.54
C ASN A 118 9.93 13.81 -9.86
N TRP A 119 9.25 14.30 -8.84
CA TRP A 119 7.89 14.85 -8.93
C TRP A 119 7.70 15.95 -9.98
N GLY A 120 8.69 16.83 -10.18
CA GLY A 120 8.60 17.89 -11.20
C GLY A 120 8.86 17.36 -12.61
N THR A 121 9.93 16.58 -12.84
CA THR A 121 10.28 16.10 -14.19
C THR A 121 9.38 14.95 -14.66
N SER A 122 8.66 14.29 -13.77
CA SER A 122 7.60 13.35 -14.14
C SER A 122 6.28 14.04 -14.53
N GLY A 123 6.17 15.37 -14.33
CA GLY A 123 4.95 16.12 -14.60
C GLY A 123 3.85 15.97 -13.54
N GLU A 124 4.11 15.28 -12.43
CA GLU A 124 3.13 15.13 -11.33
C GLU A 124 2.96 16.40 -10.50
N LEU A 125 3.98 17.25 -10.44
CA LEU A 125 3.92 18.59 -9.85
C LEU A 125 4.42 19.63 -10.85
N THR A 126 3.70 20.76 -10.95
CA THR A 126 4.16 21.91 -11.72
C THR A 126 5.34 22.60 -11.00
N ASP A 127 6.09 23.45 -11.70
CA ASP A 127 7.18 24.22 -11.10
C ASP A 127 6.70 25.11 -9.93
N ASP A 128 5.50 25.69 -10.03
CA ASP A 128 4.89 26.46 -8.94
C ASP A 128 4.56 25.57 -7.73
N GLN A 129 4.09 24.36 -7.96
CA GLN A 129 3.83 23.39 -6.88
C GLN A 129 5.13 22.88 -6.25
N VAL A 130 6.19 22.73 -7.02
CA VAL A 130 7.53 22.39 -6.51
C VAL A 130 8.05 23.51 -5.61
N ASP A 131 7.92 24.79 -6.02
CA ASP A 131 8.27 25.94 -5.20
C ASP A 131 7.43 26.02 -3.93
N LEU A 132 6.11 25.88 -4.09
CA LEU A 132 5.17 25.84 -2.97
C LEU A 132 5.56 24.78 -1.93
N MET A 133 5.88 23.56 -2.38
CA MET A 133 6.28 22.46 -1.50
C MET A 133 7.61 22.74 -0.80
N ALA A 134 8.59 23.29 -1.51
CA ALA A 134 9.88 23.66 -0.94
C ALA A 134 9.74 24.72 0.17
N ARG A 135 8.86 25.69 -0.01
CA ARG A 135 8.52 26.69 1.03
C ARG A 135 7.72 26.04 2.17
N TYR A 136 6.71 25.25 1.85
CA TYR A 136 5.83 24.59 2.83
C TYR A 136 6.58 23.71 3.83
N ILE A 137 7.54 22.91 3.39
CA ILE A 137 8.28 22.02 4.30
C ILE A 137 9.28 22.73 5.21
N GLN A 138 9.49 24.04 5.07
CA GLN A 138 10.27 24.88 5.96
C GLN A 138 9.43 25.48 7.10
N HIS A 139 8.10 25.31 7.08
CA HIS A 139 7.20 25.63 8.19
C HIS A 139 6.98 24.41 9.07
N GLU A 140 6.59 24.63 10.32
CA GLU A 140 6.23 23.54 11.22
C GLU A 140 5.05 22.74 10.65
N PRO A 141 5.09 21.39 10.73
CA PRO A 141 3.98 20.59 10.30
C PRO A 141 2.78 20.84 11.22
N PRO A 142 1.58 21.00 10.66
CA PRO A 142 0.39 21.07 11.49
C PRO A 142 0.20 19.77 12.24
N THR A 143 -0.30 19.82 13.49
CA THR A 143 -0.67 18.62 14.26
C THR A 143 -1.96 18.04 13.69
N PRO A 144 -1.92 16.84 13.11
CA PRO A 144 -3.12 16.23 12.55
C PRO A 144 -4.07 15.79 13.67
N PRO A 145 -5.40 15.83 13.43
CA PRO A 145 -6.37 15.39 14.41
C PRO A 145 -6.25 13.88 14.68
N GLU A 146 -6.57 13.47 15.89
CA GLU A 146 -6.76 12.07 16.25
C GLU A 146 -8.07 11.53 15.61
N TRP A 147 -8.15 10.20 15.49
CA TRP A 147 -9.29 9.52 14.91
C TRP A 147 -9.63 8.31 15.77
N GLY A 148 -10.67 8.42 16.55
CA GLY A 148 -11.06 7.41 17.51
C GLY A 148 -12.37 6.69 17.15
N MET A 149 -12.93 6.01 18.13
CA MET A 149 -14.18 5.23 17.96
C MET A 149 -15.35 6.11 17.48
N LYS A 150 -15.45 7.33 17.99
CA LYS A 150 -16.53 8.26 17.63
C LYS A 150 -16.50 8.63 16.14
N GLU A 151 -15.34 8.99 15.64
CA GLU A 151 -15.14 9.37 14.24
C GLU A 151 -15.34 8.17 13.31
N MET A 152 -14.85 6.98 13.72
CA MET A 152 -15.05 5.74 13.00
C MET A 152 -16.55 5.39 12.88
N MET A 153 -17.28 5.41 14.00
CA MET A 153 -18.72 5.13 14.02
C MET A 153 -19.52 6.14 13.21
N ALA A 154 -19.12 7.42 13.22
CA ALA A 154 -19.76 8.45 12.41
C ALA A 154 -19.54 8.25 10.90
N SER A 155 -18.44 7.60 10.51
CA SER A 155 -18.10 7.30 9.11
C SER A 155 -18.63 5.96 8.61
N LEU A 156 -19.07 5.07 9.53
CA LEU A 156 -19.55 3.72 9.20
C LEU A 156 -20.86 3.79 8.41
N LYS A 157 -20.88 3.09 7.27
CA LYS A 157 -22.08 2.88 6.47
C LYS A 157 -22.23 1.40 6.16
N VAL A 158 -23.28 0.78 6.66
CA VAL A 158 -23.71 -0.57 6.25
C VAL A 158 -24.73 -0.36 5.12
N ILE A 159 -24.28 -0.53 3.88
CA ILE A 159 -25.06 -0.25 2.66
C ILE A 159 -26.09 -1.35 2.44
N VAL A 160 -25.67 -2.61 2.62
CA VAL A 160 -26.51 -3.79 2.58
C VAL A 160 -26.32 -4.55 3.88
N ALA A 161 -27.35 -4.64 4.69
CA ALA A 161 -27.29 -5.35 5.97
C ALA A 161 -27.00 -6.86 5.74
N PRO A 162 -26.25 -7.54 6.63
CA PRO A 162 -25.86 -8.93 6.45
C PRO A 162 -27.03 -9.89 6.17
N ASP A 163 -28.17 -9.68 6.83
CA ASP A 163 -29.40 -10.47 6.66
C ASP A 163 -30.10 -10.25 5.30
N LYS A 164 -29.73 -9.20 4.58
CA LYS A 164 -30.21 -8.89 3.22
C LYS A 164 -29.26 -9.34 2.11
N ARG A 165 -28.09 -9.84 2.49
CA ARG A 165 -27.12 -10.36 1.52
C ARG A 165 -27.46 -11.80 1.13
N PRO A 166 -27.08 -12.25 -0.08
CA PRO A 166 -27.37 -13.62 -0.52
C PRO A 166 -26.67 -14.64 0.39
N THR A 167 -27.35 -15.74 0.69
CA THR A 167 -26.80 -16.87 1.44
C THR A 167 -25.99 -17.85 0.57
N LYS A 168 -26.07 -17.68 -0.76
CA LYS A 168 -25.32 -18.43 -1.77
C LYS A 168 -24.91 -17.47 -2.89
N LYS A 169 -23.85 -17.83 -3.61
CA LYS A 169 -23.38 -17.02 -4.74
C LYS A 169 -24.45 -16.92 -5.83
N MET A 170 -24.84 -15.70 -6.21
CA MET A 170 -25.90 -15.43 -7.18
C MET A 170 -25.40 -15.32 -8.62
N ASN A 171 -24.14 -14.93 -8.80
CA ASN A 171 -23.52 -14.79 -10.12
C ASN A 171 -22.76 -16.06 -10.55
N LYS A 172 -22.27 -16.07 -11.81
CA LYS A 172 -21.54 -17.20 -12.39
C LYS A 172 -20.02 -17.04 -12.38
N LEU A 173 -19.47 -16.02 -11.71
CA LEU A 173 -18.04 -15.75 -11.68
C LEU A 173 -17.27 -16.91 -11.03
N ASP A 174 -16.18 -17.31 -11.64
CA ASP A 174 -15.22 -18.22 -11.03
C ASP A 174 -14.29 -17.42 -10.12
N LEU A 175 -14.55 -17.46 -8.80
CA LEU A 175 -13.75 -16.70 -7.82
C LEU A 175 -12.30 -17.19 -7.74
N GLY A 176 -12.00 -18.40 -8.18
CA GLY A 176 -10.63 -18.92 -8.28
C GLY A 176 -9.86 -18.37 -9.48
N ASN A 177 -10.55 -17.74 -10.42
CA ASN A 177 -10.00 -17.11 -11.61
C ASN A 177 -10.46 -15.64 -11.77
N LEU A 178 -10.82 -15.01 -10.67
CA LEU A 178 -11.19 -13.59 -10.62
C LEU A 178 -10.03 -12.76 -10.09
N PHE A 179 -9.61 -11.74 -10.84
CA PHE A 179 -8.56 -10.81 -10.43
C PHE A 179 -9.17 -9.49 -9.97
N SER A 180 -8.64 -8.96 -8.87
CA SER A 180 -8.94 -7.62 -8.40
C SER A 180 -7.73 -6.72 -8.65
N VAL A 181 -7.90 -5.73 -9.51
CA VAL A 181 -6.85 -4.78 -9.88
C VAL A 181 -7.15 -3.42 -9.26
N THR A 182 -6.20 -2.88 -8.52
CA THR A 182 -6.31 -1.54 -7.94
C THR A 182 -6.08 -0.48 -9.01
N LEU A 183 -7.09 0.36 -9.27
CA LEU A 183 -6.99 1.56 -10.08
C LEU A 183 -6.71 2.73 -9.13
N ARG A 184 -5.43 2.81 -8.71
CA ARG A 184 -4.99 3.58 -7.56
C ARG A 184 -5.46 5.04 -7.59
N ASP A 185 -5.16 5.75 -8.66
CA ASP A 185 -5.39 7.20 -8.76
C ASP A 185 -6.85 7.53 -9.09
N ALA A 186 -7.58 6.58 -9.69
CA ALA A 186 -9.03 6.69 -9.90
C ALA A 186 -9.86 6.45 -8.62
N GLY A 187 -9.24 5.88 -7.57
CA GLY A 187 -9.98 5.49 -6.37
C GLY A 187 -10.97 4.35 -6.61
N GLU A 188 -10.57 3.37 -7.41
CA GLU A 188 -11.43 2.29 -7.88
C GLU A 188 -10.70 0.95 -7.84
N ILE A 189 -11.46 -0.12 -7.97
CA ILE A 189 -10.92 -1.44 -8.34
C ILE A 189 -11.63 -1.94 -9.58
N ALA A 190 -10.89 -2.66 -10.43
CA ALA A 190 -11.45 -3.43 -11.54
C ALA A 190 -11.45 -4.92 -11.17
N LEU A 191 -12.59 -5.57 -11.32
CA LEU A 191 -12.70 -7.03 -11.29
C LEU A 191 -12.56 -7.56 -12.71
N ILE A 192 -11.61 -8.47 -12.93
CA ILE A 192 -11.30 -9.05 -14.23
C ILE A 192 -11.54 -10.56 -14.16
N ASP A 193 -12.36 -11.08 -15.06
CA ASP A 193 -12.50 -12.52 -15.25
C ASP A 193 -11.29 -13.08 -16.01
N GLY A 194 -10.51 -13.94 -15.39
CA GLY A 194 -9.29 -14.49 -15.97
C GLY A 194 -9.53 -15.40 -17.18
N LYS A 195 -10.74 -15.97 -17.34
CA LYS A 195 -11.10 -16.79 -18.51
C LYS A 195 -11.35 -15.95 -19.75
N SER A 196 -12.24 -14.98 -19.64
CA SER A 196 -12.58 -14.07 -20.76
C SER A 196 -11.57 -12.94 -20.92
N LYS A 197 -10.76 -12.66 -19.90
CA LYS A 197 -9.83 -11.51 -19.81
C LYS A 197 -10.55 -10.17 -19.98
N GLN A 198 -11.83 -10.12 -19.59
CA GLN A 198 -12.65 -8.92 -19.65
C GLN A 198 -12.88 -8.33 -18.26
N ILE A 199 -13.03 -7.02 -18.20
CA ILE A 199 -13.46 -6.32 -17.00
C ILE A 199 -14.92 -6.70 -16.73
N VAL A 200 -15.16 -7.33 -15.59
CA VAL A 200 -16.50 -7.68 -15.11
C VAL A 200 -17.18 -6.45 -14.53
N LYS A 201 -16.45 -5.69 -13.71
CA LYS A 201 -16.97 -4.50 -13.05
C LYS A 201 -15.85 -3.59 -12.56
N ILE A 202 -16.10 -2.29 -12.60
CA ILE A 202 -15.30 -1.26 -11.92
C ILE A 202 -16.13 -0.78 -10.73
N ILE A 203 -15.52 -0.75 -9.53
CA ILE A 203 -16.19 -0.40 -8.27
C ILE A 203 -15.43 0.77 -7.63
N LYS A 204 -16.15 1.85 -7.33
CA LYS A 204 -15.59 2.99 -6.59
C LYS A 204 -15.29 2.61 -5.15
N THR A 205 -14.16 3.07 -4.66
CA THR A 205 -13.64 2.83 -3.31
C THR A 205 -13.05 4.10 -2.71
N GLY A 206 -12.07 3.99 -1.82
CA GLY A 206 -11.36 5.14 -1.27
C GLY A 206 -10.30 5.73 -2.22
N TYR A 207 -9.76 6.89 -1.86
CA TYR A 207 -8.69 7.56 -2.60
C TYR A 207 -7.36 6.77 -2.52
N ALA A 208 -6.63 6.76 -3.61
CA ALA A 208 -5.33 6.09 -3.76
C ALA A 208 -5.36 4.65 -3.22
N VAL A 209 -6.21 3.81 -3.83
CA VAL A 209 -6.39 2.40 -3.46
C VAL A 209 -5.04 1.72 -3.37
N HIS A 210 -4.80 1.03 -2.26
CA HIS A 210 -3.50 0.42 -2.01
C HIS A 210 -3.54 -1.12 -1.96
N ILE A 211 -4.50 -1.67 -1.23
CA ILE A 211 -4.64 -3.12 -1.08
C ILE A 211 -6.08 -3.52 -1.32
N SER A 212 -6.26 -4.60 -2.06
CA SER A 212 -7.46 -5.42 -2.06
C SER A 212 -7.14 -6.79 -1.46
N ARG A 213 -7.93 -7.22 -0.48
CA ARG A 213 -7.69 -8.47 0.27
C ARG A 213 -8.92 -9.36 0.19
N MET A 214 -8.73 -10.55 -0.40
CA MET A 214 -9.75 -11.59 -0.39
C MET A 214 -9.94 -12.13 1.02
N SER A 215 -11.18 -12.32 1.44
CA SER A 215 -11.55 -12.95 2.69
C SER A 215 -11.20 -14.45 2.69
N SER A 216 -11.20 -15.07 3.87
CA SER A 216 -10.86 -16.49 4.03
C SER A 216 -11.80 -17.42 3.24
N SER A 217 -13.09 -17.11 3.22
CA SER A 217 -14.11 -17.84 2.44
C SER A 217 -14.08 -17.56 0.94
N GLY A 218 -13.37 -16.51 0.50
CA GLY A 218 -13.40 -16.02 -0.87
C GLY A 218 -14.67 -15.23 -1.24
N ARG A 219 -15.58 -14.99 -0.27
CA ARG A 219 -16.81 -14.25 -0.53
C ARG A 219 -16.60 -12.75 -0.61
N TYR A 220 -15.83 -12.20 0.34
CA TYR A 220 -15.63 -10.77 0.46
C TYR A 220 -14.28 -10.32 -0.08
N LEU A 221 -14.26 -9.10 -0.59
CA LEU A 221 -13.04 -8.38 -0.92
C LEU A 221 -12.98 -7.10 -0.07
N TYR A 222 -11.97 -6.99 0.78
CA TYR A 222 -11.70 -5.81 1.57
C TYR A 222 -10.73 -4.93 0.82
N VAL A 223 -11.12 -3.68 0.58
CA VAL A 223 -10.31 -2.73 -0.17
C VAL A 223 -10.00 -1.54 0.71
N ILE A 224 -8.75 -1.15 0.80
CA ILE A 224 -8.31 0.02 1.57
C ILE A 224 -7.59 1.03 0.70
N GLY A 225 -7.98 2.30 0.84
CA GLY A 225 -7.32 3.45 0.23
C GLY A 225 -6.42 4.19 1.22
N ARG A 226 -5.55 5.05 0.70
CA ARG A 226 -4.69 5.89 1.54
C ARG A 226 -5.46 6.91 2.38
N ASP A 227 -6.66 7.26 1.98
CA ASP A 227 -7.59 8.08 2.78
C ASP A 227 -8.16 7.35 4.01
N ALA A 228 -7.62 6.17 4.32
CA ALA A 228 -8.04 5.29 5.41
C ALA A 228 -9.49 4.77 5.28
N ARG A 229 -10.08 4.83 4.09
CA ARG A 229 -11.37 4.23 3.81
C ARG A 229 -11.20 2.75 3.51
N ILE A 230 -12.05 1.94 4.15
CA ILE A 230 -12.21 0.52 3.85
C ILE A 230 -13.57 0.32 3.20
N ASN A 231 -13.59 -0.40 2.10
CA ASN A 231 -14.78 -0.86 1.41
C ASN A 231 -14.86 -2.38 1.50
N LEU A 232 -16.02 -2.88 1.86
CA LEU A 232 -16.35 -4.32 1.87
C LEU A 232 -17.19 -4.64 0.64
N ILE A 233 -16.62 -5.43 -0.27
CA ILE A 233 -17.29 -5.83 -1.51
C ILE A 233 -17.75 -7.27 -1.37
N ASP A 234 -19.04 -7.54 -1.56
CA ASP A 234 -19.59 -8.89 -1.57
C ASP A 234 -19.59 -9.43 -3.01
N LEU A 235 -18.74 -10.41 -3.26
CA LEU A 235 -18.57 -11.08 -4.55
C LEU A 235 -19.70 -12.09 -4.84
N TRP A 236 -20.57 -12.37 -3.87
CA TRP A 236 -21.71 -13.29 -4.03
C TRP A 236 -22.97 -12.60 -4.54
N MET A 237 -23.04 -11.27 -4.47
CA MET A 237 -24.15 -10.52 -5.05
C MET A 237 -24.31 -10.86 -6.53
N ASP A 238 -25.50 -10.68 -7.09
CA ASP A 238 -25.73 -10.86 -8.54
C ASP A 238 -24.72 -10.06 -9.35
N GLU A 239 -24.51 -8.82 -8.99
CA GLU A 239 -23.36 -8.03 -9.37
C GLU A 239 -22.50 -7.71 -8.13
N PRO A 240 -21.20 -8.07 -8.12
CA PRO A 240 -20.30 -7.69 -7.04
C PRO A 240 -20.42 -6.21 -6.68
N SER A 241 -20.62 -5.89 -5.41
CA SER A 241 -20.91 -4.51 -4.99
C SER A 241 -20.42 -4.22 -3.58
N ASN A 242 -20.20 -2.92 -3.31
CA ASN A 242 -19.84 -2.43 -1.98
C ASN A 242 -21.03 -2.56 -1.04
N VAL A 243 -20.86 -3.31 0.03
CA VAL A 243 -21.92 -3.61 1.03
C VAL A 243 -21.71 -2.92 2.37
N ALA A 244 -20.50 -2.45 2.65
CA ALA A 244 -20.20 -1.62 3.81
C ALA A 244 -18.95 -0.78 3.57
N GLU A 245 -18.84 0.36 4.24
CA GLU A 245 -17.64 1.20 4.24
C GLU A 245 -17.42 1.88 5.58
N ILE A 246 -16.16 2.12 5.92
CA ILE A 246 -15.73 2.85 7.11
C ILE A 246 -14.45 3.61 6.84
N LYS A 247 -14.22 4.71 7.57
CA LYS A 247 -12.95 5.42 7.61
C LYS A 247 -12.29 5.22 8.98
N ILE A 248 -11.08 4.63 9.01
CA ILE A 248 -10.40 4.23 10.26
C ILE A 248 -9.31 5.20 10.72
N GLY A 249 -9.07 6.24 9.98
CA GLY A 249 -8.02 7.23 10.24
C GLY A 249 -7.99 8.30 9.16
N LEU A 250 -6.90 9.03 9.08
CA LEU A 250 -6.65 10.00 8.01
C LEU A 250 -5.81 9.40 6.90
N GLU A 251 -4.88 8.52 7.25
CA GLU A 251 -4.07 7.76 6.30
C GLU A 251 -3.96 6.31 6.78
N ALA A 252 -4.11 5.35 5.86
CA ALA A 252 -3.95 3.93 6.17
C ALA A 252 -3.40 3.16 4.97
N ARG A 253 -3.02 1.89 5.20
CA ARG A 253 -2.39 1.11 4.13
C ARG A 253 -2.75 -0.36 4.13
N SER A 254 -3.06 -0.97 5.26
CA SER A 254 -3.15 -2.41 5.39
C SER A 254 -4.50 -2.86 5.94
N VAL A 255 -5.04 -3.93 5.38
CA VAL A 255 -6.25 -4.62 5.83
C VAL A 255 -6.06 -6.13 5.71
N GLU A 256 -6.57 -6.89 6.66
CA GLU A 256 -6.54 -8.35 6.66
C GLU A 256 -7.80 -8.91 7.36
N THR A 257 -8.08 -10.19 7.15
CA THR A 257 -9.22 -10.90 7.75
C THR A 257 -8.76 -12.09 8.60
N SER A 258 -9.59 -12.49 9.56
CA SER A 258 -9.31 -13.68 10.37
C SER A 258 -9.36 -14.94 9.53
N LYS A 259 -8.31 -15.80 9.66
CA LYS A 259 -8.13 -17.04 8.87
C LYS A 259 -8.02 -18.30 9.71
N PHE A 260 -7.89 -18.15 11.04
CA PHE A 260 -7.82 -19.31 11.94
C PHE A 260 -9.15 -20.07 11.91
N LYS A 261 -9.05 -21.40 11.90
CA LYS A 261 -10.20 -22.30 11.84
C LYS A 261 -11.26 -21.97 12.89
N GLY A 262 -12.50 -21.76 12.45
CA GLY A 262 -13.64 -21.36 13.28
C GLY A 262 -13.78 -19.86 13.47
N TYR A 263 -12.86 -19.05 12.94
CA TYR A 263 -12.91 -17.58 12.94
C TYR A 263 -12.90 -16.98 11.53
N GLU A 264 -12.98 -17.82 10.50
CA GLU A 264 -12.94 -17.38 9.12
C GLU A 264 -13.95 -16.25 8.88
N ASP A 265 -13.47 -15.13 8.36
CA ASP A 265 -14.21 -13.91 8.02
C ASP A 265 -14.98 -13.23 9.19
N LYS A 266 -14.89 -13.74 10.42
CA LYS A 266 -15.60 -13.14 11.56
C LYS A 266 -15.08 -11.78 11.96
N LEU A 267 -13.78 -11.57 11.74
CA LEU A 267 -13.09 -10.33 12.08
C LEU A 267 -12.30 -9.82 10.89
N ALA A 268 -12.21 -8.50 10.82
CA ALA A 268 -11.25 -7.79 10.00
C ALA A 268 -10.36 -6.92 10.88
N ILE A 269 -9.14 -6.66 10.44
CA ILE A 269 -8.22 -5.73 11.07
C ILE A 269 -7.66 -4.80 10.02
N ALA A 270 -7.50 -3.53 10.38
CA ALA A 270 -6.85 -2.57 9.48
C ALA A 270 -5.86 -1.70 10.24
N GLY A 271 -4.79 -1.34 9.54
CA GLY A 271 -3.70 -0.56 10.08
C GLY A 271 -3.64 0.84 9.52
N SER A 272 -3.56 1.81 10.41
CA SER A 272 -3.49 3.23 10.09
C SER A 272 -2.05 3.73 10.12
N TYR A 273 -1.77 4.71 9.27
CA TYR A 273 -0.56 5.52 9.32
C TYR A 273 -0.75 6.72 10.24
N TRP A 274 -1.93 7.36 10.15
CA TRP A 274 -2.33 8.37 11.10
C TRP A 274 -3.82 8.27 11.46
N PRO A 275 -4.18 8.24 12.73
CA PRO A 275 -3.28 8.00 13.87
C PRO A 275 -2.55 6.66 13.75
N PRO A 276 -1.34 6.50 14.31
CA PRO A 276 -0.61 5.24 14.28
C PRO A 276 -1.28 4.22 15.22
N GLN A 277 -2.15 3.41 14.64
CA GLN A 277 -3.02 2.47 15.34
C GLN A 277 -3.47 1.34 14.44
N PHE A 278 -3.97 0.28 15.03
CA PHE A 278 -4.77 -0.71 14.30
C PHE A 278 -6.17 -0.82 14.89
N VAL A 279 -7.10 -1.24 14.07
CA VAL A 279 -8.52 -1.36 14.41
C VAL A 279 -8.99 -2.76 14.09
N ILE A 280 -9.54 -3.46 15.08
CA ILE A 280 -10.25 -4.73 14.89
C ILE A 280 -11.73 -4.43 14.70
N MET A 281 -12.31 -5.03 13.68
CA MET A 281 -13.69 -4.79 13.24
C MET A 281 -14.42 -6.11 13.05
N ASP A 282 -15.74 -6.05 13.12
CA ASP A 282 -16.62 -7.12 12.67
C ASP A 282 -16.44 -7.33 11.16
N GLY A 283 -16.28 -8.58 10.75
CA GLY A 283 -15.93 -8.93 9.36
C GLY A 283 -17.06 -8.67 8.36
N ASP A 284 -18.33 -8.76 8.80
CA ASP A 284 -19.46 -8.60 7.91
C ASP A 284 -19.95 -7.15 7.79
N THR A 285 -19.76 -6.35 8.83
CA THR A 285 -20.33 -4.99 8.92
C THR A 285 -19.28 -3.89 8.93
N LEU A 286 -18.01 -4.22 9.13
CA LEU A 286 -16.90 -3.29 9.40
C LEU A 286 -17.10 -2.47 10.70
N LYS A 287 -18.06 -2.84 11.55
CA LYS A 287 -18.26 -2.14 12.83
C LYS A 287 -16.98 -2.25 13.67
N PRO A 288 -16.37 -1.13 14.10
CA PRO A 288 -15.16 -1.17 14.91
C PRO A 288 -15.44 -1.74 16.30
N ILE A 289 -14.58 -2.63 16.76
CA ILE A 289 -14.68 -3.34 18.04
C ILE A 289 -13.60 -2.85 18.99
N ARG A 290 -12.37 -2.77 18.50
CA ARG A 290 -11.20 -2.43 19.32
C ARG A 290 -10.20 -1.58 18.53
N ILE A 291 -9.63 -0.57 19.19
CA ILE A 291 -8.56 0.29 18.67
C ILE A 291 -7.36 0.13 19.60
N GLU A 292 -6.18 -0.04 19.02
CA GLU A 292 -4.92 -0.10 19.76
C GLU A 292 -3.88 0.82 19.11
N SER A 293 -3.21 1.62 19.91
CA SER A 293 -2.12 2.49 19.46
C SER A 293 -0.84 1.70 19.24
N THR A 294 -0.08 2.07 18.21
CA THR A 294 1.25 1.51 17.94
C THR A 294 2.39 2.42 18.42
N ARG A 295 2.08 3.56 19.03
CA ARG A 295 3.09 4.48 19.60
C ARG A 295 3.98 3.77 20.61
N GLY A 296 5.27 4.04 20.57
CA GLY A 296 6.22 3.37 21.46
C GLY A 296 7.68 3.68 21.16
N VAL A 297 8.57 2.93 21.77
CA VAL A 297 10.00 3.10 21.59
C VAL A 297 10.56 2.20 20.49
N THR A 298 11.58 2.69 19.79
CA THR A 298 12.26 1.98 18.70
C THR A 298 13.15 0.85 19.27
N VAL A 299 13.33 -0.22 18.51
CA VAL A 299 14.18 -1.35 18.94
C VAL A 299 15.67 -0.99 18.95
N GLY A 300 16.12 -0.08 18.09
CA GLY A 300 17.53 0.27 17.94
C GLY A 300 18.03 1.27 18.97
N THR A 301 17.34 2.41 19.10
CA THR A 301 17.79 3.55 19.91
C THR A 301 17.05 3.68 21.24
N GLN A 302 15.95 2.95 21.45
CA GLN A 302 15.04 3.06 22.59
C GLN A 302 14.40 4.47 22.73
N GLU A 303 14.41 5.23 21.65
CA GLU A 303 13.76 6.54 21.60
C GLU A 303 12.28 6.41 21.29
N TYR A 304 11.46 7.25 21.90
CA TYR A 304 10.03 7.28 21.65
C TYR A 304 9.74 7.78 20.21
N HIS A 305 8.98 7.00 19.48
CA HIS A 305 8.47 7.39 18.15
C HIS A 305 6.96 7.66 18.22
N PRO A 306 6.49 8.85 17.84
CA PRO A 306 5.08 9.24 17.94
C PRO A 306 4.23 8.71 16.78
N GLU A 307 4.85 8.21 15.70
CA GLU A 307 4.18 7.82 14.44
C GLU A 307 4.70 6.46 13.93
N PRO A 308 4.61 5.36 14.71
CA PRO A 308 4.94 4.04 14.18
C PRO A 308 3.77 3.53 13.34
N ARG A 309 3.90 3.64 12.03
CA ARG A 309 2.86 3.31 11.06
C ARG A 309 2.69 1.80 10.90
N VAL A 310 1.46 1.35 10.71
CA VAL A 310 1.17 -0.07 10.44
C VAL A 310 1.38 -0.35 8.95
N ALA A 311 2.50 -0.97 8.58
CA ALA A 311 2.87 -1.19 7.20
C ALA A 311 2.20 -2.42 6.58
N ALA A 312 2.19 -3.55 7.30
CA ALA A 312 1.57 -4.79 6.85
C ALA A 312 0.87 -5.50 8.00
N ILE A 313 -0.17 -6.25 7.65
CA ILE A 313 -0.86 -7.16 8.54
C ILE A 313 -1.01 -8.50 7.82
N VAL A 314 -0.77 -9.59 8.56
CA VAL A 314 -1.09 -10.94 8.11
C VAL A 314 -1.86 -11.68 9.21
N ALA A 315 -2.66 -12.68 8.83
CA ALA A 315 -3.35 -13.54 9.77
C ALA A 315 -2.57 -14.85 9.97
N SER A 316 -2.46 -15.30 11.23
CA SER A 316 -1.91 -16.61 11.56
C SER A 316 -2.88 -17.72 11.14
N HIS A 317 -2.33 -18.84 10.68
CA HIS A 317 -3.08 -20.09 10.43
C HIS A 317 -3.00 -21.06 11.62
N TYR A 318 -2.10 -20.80 12.57
CA TYR A 318 -1.83 -21.66 13.72
C TYR A 318 -2.54 -21.22 15.01
N ASN A 319 -2.73 -19.93 15.15
CA ASN A 319 -3.38 -19.33 16.31
C ASN A 319 -4.43 -18.30 15.87
N PRO A 320 -5.45 -17.99 16.70
CA PRO A 320 -6.43 -16.94 16.41
C PRO A 320 -5.79 -15.54 16.59
N GLU A 321 -4.89 -15.16 15.67
CA GLU A 321 -4.02 -14.01 15.80
C GLU A 321 -3.80 -13.27 14.49
N PHE A 322 -3.62 -11.95 14.60
CA PHE A 322 -3.07 -11.09 13.58
C PHE A 322 -1.64 -10.72 13.91
N ILE A 323 -0.79 -10.63 12.91
CA ILE A 323 0.59 -10.20 13.03
C ILE A 323 0.71 -8.85 12.35
N VAL A 324 1.07 -7.81 13.12
CA VAL A 324 1.03 -6.40 12.72
C VAL A 324 2.45 -5.84 12.74
N ASN A 325 2.91 -5.28 11.64
CA ASN A 325 4.21 -4.61 11.53
C ASN A 325 4.10 -3.14 11.94
N ALA A 326 4.70 -2.77 13.06
CA ALA A 326 4.90 -1.38 13.47
C ALA A 326 6.24 -0.88 12.90
N LYS A 327 6.15 -0.13 11.80
CA LYS A 327 7.25 0.14 10.88
C LYS A 327 8.45 0.83 11.53
N GLU A 328 8.23 2.01 12.11
CA GLU A 328 9.29 2.88 12.61
C GLU A 328 9.89 2.39 13.93
N THR A 329 9.11 1.71 14.75
CA THR A 329 9.65 1.10 15.97
C THR A 329 10.42 -0.18 15.70
N GLY A 330 10.20 -0.85 14.58
CA GLY A 330 10.80 -2.14 14.27
C GLY A 330 10.20 -3.30 15.05
N LYS A 331 8.99 -3.11 15.58
CA LYS A 331 8.29 -4.09 16.42
C LYS A 331 7.22 -4.82 15.62
N ILE A 332 7.14 -6.11 15.83
CA ILE A 332 6.05 -6.95 15.31
C ILE A 332 5.11 -7.25 16.48
N LEU A 333 3.83 -6.93 16.29
CA LEU A 333 2.80 -7.11 17.30
C LEU A 333 1.95 -8.33 16.92
N VAL A 334 1.97 -9.37 17.77
CA VAL A 334 1.09 -10.52 17.64
C VAL A 334 -0.16 -10.24 18.46
N VAL A 335 -1.30 -10.09 17.78
CA VAL A 335 -2.55 -9.62 18.35
C VAL A 335 -3.53 -10.77 18.41
N SER A 336 -3.73 -11.36 19.59
CA SER A 336 -4.65 -12.46 19.79
C SER A 336 -6.10 -11.97 19.88
N TYR A 337 -6.94 -12.42 18.94
CA TYR A 337 -8.37 -12.11 18.94
C TYR A 337 -9.24 -13.16 19.63
N LYS A 338 -8.63 -14.04 20.41
CA LYS A 338 -9.34 -15.06 21.20
C LYS A 338 -10.26 -14.43 22.25
N ASP A 339 -9.82 -13.35 22.88
CA ASP A 339 -10.60 -12.54 23.83
C ASP A 339 -10.40 -11.06 23.51
N LEU A 340 -11.39 -10.46 22.82
CA LEU A 340 -11.34 -9.04 22.44
C LEU A 340 -11.61 -8.08 23.62
N LYS A 341 -12.14 -8.56 24.74
CA LYS A 341 -12.33 -7.74 25.95
C LYS A 341 -11.01 -7.56 26.69
N ASN A 342 -10.21 -8.64 26.75
CA ASN A 342 -8.89 -8.65 27.37
C ASN A 342 -7.84 -8.94 26.29
N LEU A 343 -7.69 -8.00 25.33
CA LEU A 343 -6.84 -8.17 24.17
C LEU A 343 -5.38 -8.41 24.61
N LYS A 344 -4.84 -9.57 24.22
CA LYS A 344 -3.42 -9.89 24.41
C LYS A 344 -2.64 -9.45 23.17
N VAL A 345 -1.63 -8.61 23.39
CA VAL A 345 -0.66 -8.22 22.36
C VAL A 345 0.73 -8.63 22.80
N THR A 346 1.34 -9.56 22.07
CA THR A 346 2.74 -9.95 22.27
C THR A 346 3.63 -9.11 21.37
N THR A 347 4.59 -8.40 21.94
CA THR A 347 5.53 -7.58 21.18
C THR A 347 6.81 -8.36 20.92
N ILE A 348 7.22 -8.38 19.65
CA ILE A 348 8.46 -9.01 19.19
C ILE A 348 9.36 -7.90 18.65
N ASP A 349 10.53 -7.72 19.24
CA ASP A 349 11.54 -6.80 18.76
C ASP A 349 12.24 -7.42 17.54
N ALA A 350 12.22 -6.71 16.41
CA ALA A 350 12.82 -7.14 15.15
C ALA A 350 13.84 -6.10 14.64
N ALA A 351 13.56 -5.41 13.55
CA ALA A 351 14.44 -4.40 12.98
C ALA A 351 13.66 -3.30 12.24
N GLN A 352 14.23 -2.11 12.17
CA GLN A 352 13.64 -0.97 11.45
C GLN A 352 13.96 -1.03 9.95
N PHE A 353 13.16 -0.52 9.08
CA PHE A 353 11.73 -0.21 9.13
C PHE A 353 10.95 -1.40 8.59
N LEU A 354 10.10 -2.01 9.40
CA LEU A 354 9.27 -3.12 8.93
C LEU A 354 8.33 -2.66 7.81
N HIS A 355 8.20 -3.49 6.80
CA HIS A 355 7.36 -3.20 5.66
C HIS A 355 6.43 -4.38 5.36
N ASP A 356 6.41 -4.89 4.15
CA ASP A 356 5.61 -6.03 3.73
C ASP A 356 6.35 -7.36 3.92
N GLY A 357 5.62 -8.43 3.75
CA GLY A 357 6.11 -9.80 3.87
C GLY A 357 5.01 -10.83 3.67
N GLY A 358 5.37 -12.09 3.72
CA GLY A 358 4.46 -13.20 3.54
C GLY A 358 4.84 -14.43 4.34
N MET A 359 3.94 -15.41 4.34
CA MET A 359 4.18 -16.70 4.98
C MET A 359 5.11 -17.56 4.13
N ASP A 360 5.90 -18.40 4.77
CA ASP A 360 6.57 -19.51 4.13
C ASP A 360 5.56 -20.54 3.58
N SER A 361 6.05 -21.53 2.85
CA SER A 361 5.18 -22.56 2.23
C SER A 361 4.39 -23.40 3.23
N THR A 362 4.79 -23.42 4.51
CA THR A 362 4.06 -24.13 5.58
C THR A 362 2.96 -23.29 6.22
N GLY A 363 2.96 -21.98 5.99
CA GLY A 363 2.09 -21.01 6.66
C GLY A 363 2.44 -20.78 8.13
N ARG A 364 3.58 -21.30 8.62
CA ARG A 364 4.02 -21.16 10.02
C ARG A 364 4.90 -19.95 10.24
N TYR A 365 5.81 -19.69 9.31
CA TYR A 365 6.81 -18.64 9.47
C TYR A 365 6.43 -17.43 8.63
N PHE A 366 6.33 -16.28 9.29
CA PHE A 366 6.14 -15.00 8.64
C PHE A 366 7.50 -14.34 8.38
N LEU A 367 7.81 -14.11 7.12
CA LEU A 367 9.03 -13.45 6.69
C LEU A 367 8.69 -12.03 6.24
N THR A 368 9.30 -11.03 6.86
CA THR A 368 8.99 -9.62 6.60
C THR A 368 10.25 -8.78 6.43
N ALA A 369 10.18 -7.85 5.50
CA ALA A 369 11.28 -6.93 5.21
C ALA A 369 11.42 -5.86 6.30
N ALA A 370 12.64 -5.69 6.81
CA ALA A 370 13.09 -4.53 7.55
C ALA A 370 13.98 -3.70 6.61
N ASN A 371 13.32 -2.94 5.71
CA ASN A 371 14.01 -2.42 4.53
C ASN A 371 15.11 -1.39 4.81
N ALA A 372 14.98 -0.54 5.84
CA ALA A 372 16.07 0.37 6.19
C ALA A 372 17.26 -0.34 6.87
N SER A 373 17.05 -1.57 7.34
CA SER A 373 18.08 -2.40 7.97
C SER A 373 18.70 -3.42 7.02
N ASN A 374 18.20 -3.53 5.77
CA ASN A 374 18.61 -4.55 4.79
C ASN A 374 18.50 -5.99 5.35
N LYS A 375 17.40 -6.25 6.07
CA LYS A 375 17.17 -7.54 6.73
C LYS A 375 15.78 -8.09 6.43
N ILE A 376 15.68 -9.40 6.55
CA ILE A 376 14.39 -10.10 6.66
C ILE A 376 14.26 -10.61 8.09
N ALA A 377 13.18 -10.24 8.76
CA ALA A 377 12.80 -10.80 10.04
C ALA A 377 11.90 -12.03 9.83
N VAL A 378 12.21 -13.11 10.55
CA VAL A 378 11.44 -14.37 10.51
C VAL A 378 10.77 -14.57 11.86
N VAL A 379 9.44 -14.64 11.86
CA VAL A 379 8.63 -14.89 13.07
C VAL A 379 7.96 -16.25 12.97
N ASP A 380 8.15 -17.07 13.99
CA ASP A 380 7.39 -18.30 14.17
C ASP A 380 6.01 -17.95 14.75
N THR A 381 4.95 -18.01 13.93
CA THR A 381 3.59 -17.64 14.31
C THR A 381 2.86 -18.72 15.13
N LYS A 382 3.51 -19.88 15.35
CA LYS A 382 3.02 -20.90 16.26
C LYS A 382 3.52 -20.66 17.69
N GLU A 383 4.75 -20.13 17.80
CA GLU A 383 5.44 -19.92 19.07
C GLU A 383 5.49 -18.43 19.47
N ASP A 384 5.00 -17.52 18.63
CA ASP A 384 4.99 -16.07 18.81
C ASP A 384 6.36 -15.47 19.16
N LYS A 385 7.38 -15.88 18.42
CA LYS A 385 8.75 -15.44 18.68
C LYS A 385 9.54 -15.13 17.41
N LEU A 386 10.53 -14.27 17.53
CA LEU A 386 11.54 -14.05 16.51
C LEU A 386 12.39 -15.32 16.35
N THR A 387 12.47 -15.82 15.13
CA THR A 387 13.28 -16.99 14.78
C THR A 387 14.64 -16.57 14.25
N ALA A 388 14.69 -15.55 13.39
CA ALA A 388 15.92 -15.07 12.79
C ALA A 388 15.79 -13.61 12.31
N LEU A 389 16.94 -12.93 12.20
CA LEU A 389 17.16 -11.71 11.45
C LEU A 389 18.24 -12.01 10.40
N ILE A 390 17.89 -11.94 9.12
CA ILE A 390 18.73 -12.39 8.00
C ILE A 390 19.18 -11.19 7.19
N ASP A 391 20.48 -11.01 6.99
CA ASP A 391 21.02 -9.98 6.12
C ASP A 391 20.74 -10.35 4.65
N VAL A 392 20.26 -9.38 3.88
CA VAL A 392 19.90 -9.51 2.46
C VAL A 392 20.40 -8.31 1.66
N GLY A 393 20.04 -8.20 0.39
CA GLY A 393 20.38 -7.05 -0.44
C GLY A 393 19.72 -5.74 0.04
N LYS A 394 20.03 -4.65 -0.67
CA LYS A 394 19.63 -3.29 -0.25
C LYS A 394 18.15 -3.06 -0.40
N VAL A 395 17.52 -2.59 0.66
CA VAL A 395 16.10 -2.20 0.70
C VAL A 395 15.21 -3.34 0.22
N PRO A 396 15.13 -4.47 0.95
CA PRO A 396 14.30 -5.61 0.56
C PRO A 396 12.83 -5.20 0.45
N HIS A 397 12.17 -5.65 -0.61
CA HIS A 397 10.74 -5.38 -0.84
C HIS A 397 10.09 -6.60 -1.52
N PRO A 398 9.71 -7.61 -0.73
CA PRO A 398 9.21 -8.88 -1.26
C PRO A 398 7.77 -8.82 -1.79
N GLY A 399 7.00 -7.78 -1.49
CA GLY A 399 5.55 -7.89 -1.55
C GLY A 399 5.07 -8.96 -0.57
N ARG A 400 4.70 -10.15 -1.07
CA ARG A 400 4.42 -11.32 -0.23
C ARG A 400 5.54 -12.37 -0.25
N GLY A 401 6.60 -12.09 -0.98
CA GLY A 401 7.65 -13.06 -1.26
C GLY A 401 7.19 -14.19 -2.18
N ALA A 402 8.11 -15.05 -2.53
CA ALA A 402 7.86 -16.17 -3.43
C ALA A 402 8.37 -17.48 -2.85
N ASN A 403 7.49 -18.45 -2.69
CA ASN A 403 7.80 -19.78 -2.18
C ASN A 403 8.01 -20.76 -3.33
N PHE A 404 9.10 -21.51 -3.33
CA PHE A 404 9.30 -22.64 -4.24
C PHE A 404 10.28 -23.67 -3.68
N ILE A 405 10.36 -24.82 -4.34
CA ILE A 405 11.36 -25.85 -4.01
C ILE A 405 12.57 -25.63 -4.90
N HIS A 406 13.65 -25.16 -4.29
CA HIS A 406 14.94 -25.00 -4.97
C HIS A 406 15.54 -26.39 -5.27
N PRO A 407 16.07 -26.66 -6.50
CA PRO A 407 16.56 -27.99 -6.87
C PRO A 407 17.68 -28.52 -5.95
N LYS A 408 18.49 -27.64 -5.39
CA LYS A 408 19.65 -27.99 -4.53
C LYS A 408 19.39 -27.80 -3.04
N PHE A 409 18.63 -26.77 -2.65
CA PHE A 409 18.54 -26.32 -1.25
C PHE A 409 17.20 -26.65 -0.57
N GLY A 410 16.24 -27.25 -1.30
CA GLY A 410 14.92 -27.56 -0.77
C GLY A 410 14.00 -26.32 -0.70
N PRO A 411 13.06 -26.26 0.25
CA PRO A 411 12.13 -25.14 0.35
C PRO A 411 12.83 -23.80 0.58
N VAL A 412 12.51 -22.81 -0.24
CA VAL A 412 13.00 -21.43 -0.10
C VAL A 412 11.86 -20.43 -0.18
N TRP A 413 12.08 -19.29 0.44
CA TRP A 413 11.31 -18.07 0.27
C TRP A 413 12.21 -16.99 -0.31
N ALA A 414 11.74 -16.29 -1.35
CA ALA A 414 12.53 -15.32 -2.08
C ALA A 414 12.05 -13.89 -1.85
N THR A 415 12.99 -12.96 -1.78
CA THR A 415 12.76 -11.52 -1.78
C THR A 415 13.58 -10.83 -2.87
N SER A 416 12.96 -9.87 -3.56
CA SER A 416 13.65 -8.90 -4.41
C SER A 416 13.96 -7.62 -3.63
N HIS A 417 14.66 -6.68 -4.26
CA HIS A 417 15.15 -5.47 -3.61
C HIS A 417 14.84 -4.20 -4.42
N LEU A 418 14.57 -3.11 -3.70
CA LEU A 418 14.43 -1.78 -4.30
C LEU A 418 15.80 -1.15 -4.59
N GLY A 419 16.75 -1.38 -3.71
CA GLY A 419 18.02 -0.67 -3.68
C GLY A 419 19.13 -1.29 -4.51
N ASP A 420 18.96 -2.52 -4.97
CA ASP A 420 19.91 -3.21 -5.84
C ASP A 420 19.23 -4.25 -6.76
N GLU A 421 20.02 -4.89 -7.61
CA GLU A 421 19.58 -5.85 -8.63
C GLU A 421 19.65 -7.30 -8.16
N THR A 422 19.61 -7.56 -6.85
CA THR A 422 19.71 -8.92 -6.33
C THR A 422 18.35 -9.48 -5.91
N ILE A 423 18.26 -10.80 -5.87
CA ILE A 423 17.16 -11.57 -5.30
C ILE A 423 17.77 -12.52 -4.29
N SER A 424 17.35 -12.43 -3.03
CA SER A 424 17.83 -13.32 -1.98
C SER A 424 16.89 -14.52 -1.82
N LEU A 425 17.44 -15.74 -1.91
CA LEU A 425 16.72 -16.99 -1.66
C LEU A 425 17.06 -17.45 -0.24
N ILE A 426 16.05 -17.54 0.61
CA ILE A 426 16.18 -17.90 2.04
C ILE A 426 15.62 -19.29 2.25
N GLY A 427 16.42 -20.20 2.81
CA GLY A 427 15.97 -21.53 3.18
C GLY A 427 14.93 -21.48 4.31
N THR A 428 13.85 -22.28 4.22
CA THR A 428 12.71 -22.20 5.14
C THR A 428 12.35 -23.51 5.84
N ASP A 429 13.14 -24.57 5.68
CA ASP A 429 12.85 -25.87 6.31
C ASP A 429 13.83 -26.19 7.45
N PRO A 430 13.48 -25.89 8.73
CA PRO A 430 14.35 -26.16 9.88
C PRO A 430 14.35 -27.63 10.29
N ILE A 431 13.61 -28.51 9.63
CA ILE A 431 13.48 -29.92 10.00
C ILE A 431 14.37 -30.79 9.12
N LYS A 432 14.16 -30.74 7.79
CA LYS A 432 14.87 -31.59 6.83
C LYS A 432 16.10 -30.91 6.23
N HIS A 433 16.07 -29.56 6.15
CA HIS A 433 17.14 -28.76 5.56
C HIS A 433 17.74 -27.77 6.60
N LYS A 434 18.08 -28.29 7.79
CA LYS A 434 18.52 -27.48 8.95
C LYS A 434 19.68 -26.54 8.64
N MET A 435 20.62 -26.97 7.83
CA MET A 435 21.81 -26.19 7.47
C MET A 435 21.51 -25.01 6.52
N GLN A 436 20.38 -25.08 5.82
CA GLN A 436 19.90 -24.05 4.90
C GLN A 436 18.90 -23.10 5.55
N ALA A 437 18.24 -23.55 6.63
CA ALA A 437 17.17 -22.81 7.26
C ALA A 437 17.66 -21.48 7.82
N TRP A 438 16.93 -20.42 7.49
CA TRP A 438 17.14 -19.05 7.99
C TRP A 438 18.49 -18.45 7.55
N HIS A 439 18.98 -18.86 6.38
CA HIS A 439 20.12 -18.28 5.71
C HIS A 439 19.80 -17.97 4.25
N VAL A 440 20.46 -16.97 3.67
CA VAL A 440 20.48 -16.78 2.22
C VAL A 440 21.30 -17.94 1.63
N VAL A 441 20.63 -18.84 0.93
CA VAL A 441 21.25 -20.05 0.34
C VAL A 441 21.79 -19.79 -1.07
N GLU A 442 21.19 -18.79 -1.75
CA GLU A 442 21.63 -18.32 -3.06
C GLU A 442 21.17 -16.88 -3.29
N THR A 443 21.97 -16.14 -4.06
CA THR A 443 21.61 -14.80 -4.54
C THR A 443 21.57 -14.83 -6.05
N LEU A 444 20.42 -14.49 -6.63
CA LEU A 444 20.25 -14.36 -8.07
C LEU A 444 20.42 -12.89 -8.49
N LYS A 445 20.79 -12.66 -9.74
CA LYS A 445 20.86 -11.33 -10.34
C LYS A 445 19.56 -11.05 -11.08
N ALA A 446 18.81 -10.00 -10.68
CA ALA A 446 17.62 -9.50 -11.37
C ALA A 446 18.01 -8.58 -12.54
N GLN A 447 17.00 -8.16 -13.33
CA GLN A 447 17.21 -7.25 -14.46
C GLN A 447 17.62 -5.83 -14.02
N GLY A 448 17.39 -5.46 -12.74
CA GLY A 448 17.74 -4.16 -12.16
C GLY A 448 17.14 -3.99 -10.77
N GLY A 449 17.48 -2.92 -10.08
CA GLY A 449 16.82 -2.49 -8.86
C GLY A 449 15.43 -1.89 -9.11
N GLY A 450 14.73 -1.52 -8.04
CA GLY A 450 13.37 -0.95 -8.14
C GLY A 450 12.25 -1.98 -8.17
N SER A 451 12.52 -3.23 -7.76
CA SER A 451 11.50 -4.28 -7.67
C SER A 451 10.56 -4.07 -6.50
N LEU A 452 9.26 -4.27 -6.72
CA LEU A 452 8.20 -4.25 -5.70
C LEU A 452 7.63 -5.62 -5.42
N PHE A 453 7.58 -6.51 -6.41
CA PHE A 453 6.94 -7.82 -6.28
C PHE A 453 7.74 -8.92 -6.93
N ILE A 454 7.80 -10.04 -6.22
CA ILE A 454 8.32 -11.32 -6.69
C ILE A 454 7.24 -12.36 -6.50
N LYS A 455 7.01 -13.25 -7.50
CA LYS A 455 5.88 -14.16 -7.47
C LYS A 455 6.19 -15.54 -8.04
N THR A 456 5.67 -16.56 -7.37
CA THR A 456 5.59 -17.96 -7.82
C THR A 456 4.21 -18.52 -7.55
N HIS A 457 3.93 -19.68 -8.09
CA HIS A 457 2.76 -20.49 -7.74
C HIS A 457 3.15 -21.96 -7.60
N PRO A 458 2.56 -22.76 -6.67
CA PRO A 458 2.93 -24.15 -6.45
C PRO A 458 2.79 -25.07 -7.69
N LYS A 459 1.94 -24.67 -8.66
CA LYS A 459 1.73 -25.39 -9.91
C LYS A 459 2.50 -24.84 -11.10
N SER A 460 3.28 -23.76 -10.92
CA SER A 460 4.07 -23.11 -11.95
C SER A 460 5.56 -23.35 -11.72
N GLN A 461 6.33 -23.33 -12.81
CA GLN A 461 7.79 -23.40 -12.76
C GLN A 461 8.44 -22.02 -12.95
N ASN A 462 7.64 -20.96 -12.99
CA ASN A 462 8.12 -19.61 -13.24
C ASN A 462 8.22 -18.80 -11.95
N LEU A 463 9.35 -18.13 -11.80
CA LEU A 463 9.56 -17.07 -10.81
C LEU A 463 9.55 -15.73 -11.56
N TRP A 464 8.58 -14.88 -11.24
CA TRP A 464 8.38 -13.57 -11.84
C TRP A 464 8.93 -12.47 -10.93
N VAL A 465 9.63 -11.49 -11.53
CA VAL A 465 10.20 -10.36 -10.80
C VAL A 465 9.97 -9.09 -11.60
N ASP A 466 9.25 -8.15 -11.01
CA ASP A 466 9.03 -6.82 -11.60
C ASP A 466 10.15 -5.82 -11.23
N THR A 467 10.19 -4.69 -11.92
CA THR A 467 11.09 -3.57 -11.59
C THR A 467 10.44 -2.21 -11.90
N PRO A 468 9.19 -1.96 -11.44
CA PRO A 468 8.42 -0.78 -11.86
C PRO A 468 9.02 0.56 -11.42
N LEU A 469 9.89 0.57 -10.41
CA LEU A 469 10.53 1.79 -9.92
C LEU A 469 11.95 1.99 -10.49
N ASN A 470 12.37 1.16 -11.46
CA ASN A 470 13.61 1.39 -12.15
C ASN A 470 13.54 2.65 -13.03
N PRO A 471 14.55 3.53 -13.00
CA PRO A 471 14.55 4.75 -13.82
C PRO A 471 14.69 4.47 -15.34
N ASP A 472 15.24 3.32 -15.73
CA ASP A 472 15.25 2.88 -17.12
C ASP A 472 13.87 2.36 -17.53
N ALA A 473 13.25 3.05 -18.50
CA ALA A 473 11.92 2.71 -19.01
C ALA A 473 11.85 1.29 -19.59
N LYS A 474 12.93 0.78 -20.20
CA LYS A 474 12.97 -0.60 -20.72
C LYS A 474 12.82 -1.62 -19.61
N LEU A 475 13.41 -1.36 -18.44
CA LEU A 475 13.33 -2.24 -17.28
C LEU A 475 11.99 -2.06 -16.55
N SER A 476 11.55 -0.82 -16.33
CA SER A 476 10.28 -0.59 -15.61
C SER A 476 9.03 -1.02 -16.39
N GLN A 477 9.13 -1.16 -17.72
CA GLN A 477 8.04 -1.61 -18.61
C GLN A 477 8.13 -3.10 -18.99
N SER A 478 9.00 -3.85 -18.32
CA SER A 478 9.20 -5.28 -18.56
C SER A 478 9.16 -6.07 -17.25
N VAL A 479 9.12 -7.39 -17.38
CA VAL A 479 9.19 -8.31 -16.24
C VAL A 479 10.24 -9.39 -16.54
N ALA A 480 11.03 -9.77 -15.52
CA ALA A 480 11.96 -10.87 -15.60
C ALA A 480 11.30 -12.19 -15.18
N VAL A 481 11.57 -13.26 -15.90
CA VAL A 481 11.03 -14.60 -15.63
C VAL A 481 12.18 -15.60 -15.57
N TYR A 482 12.25 -16.34 -14.47
CA TYR A 482 13.20 -17.44 -14.29
C TYR A 482 12.49 -18.79 -14.41
N ASP A 483 13.18 -19.78 -14.96
CA ASP A 483 12.83 -21.19 -14.78
C ASP A 483 13.37 -21.69 -13.44
N ILE A 484 12.46 -22.02 -12.51
CA ILE A 484 12.82 -22.51 -11.16
C ILE A 484 13.68 -23.78 -11.23
N LYS A 485 13.51 -24.60 -12.26
CA LYS A 485 14.30 -25.83 -12.44
C LYS A 485 15.73 -25.55 -12.91
N ASN A 486 15.98 -24.38 -13.50
CA ASN A 486 17.28 -24.02 -14.07
C ASN A 486 17.63 -22.55 -13.80
N LEU A 487 17.70 -22.16 -12.54
CA LEU A 487 18.01 -20.79 -12.13
C LEU A 487 19.38 -20.31 -12.64
N ALA A 488 20.33 -21.24 -12.82
CA ALA A 488 21.67 -20.92 -13.35
C ALA A 488 21.65 -20.37 -14.79
N ARG A 489 20.59 -20.63 -15.57
CA ARG A 489 20.41 -20.06 -16.91
C ARG A 489 20.18 -18.54 -16.85
N GLY A 490 19.79 -18.00 -15.70
CA GLY A 490 19.33 -16.62 -15.55
C GLY A 490 17.86 -16.46 -15.94
N PHE A 491 17.50 -15.26 -16.37
CA PHE A 491 16.11 -14.88 -16.64
C PHE A 491 15.91 -14.50 -18.11
N GLU A 492 14.66 -14.59 -18.54
CA GLU A 492 14.14 -14.00 -19.77
C GLU A 492 13.44 -12.68 -19.44
N VAL A 493 13.61 -11.67 -20.29
CA VAL A 493 12.94 -10.37 -20.15
C VAL A 493 11.75 -10.32 -21.10
N LEU A 494 10.55 -10.11 -20.55
CA LEU A 494 9.33 -9.97 -21.32
C LEU A 494 8.93 -8.48 -21.38
N PRO A 495 8.95 -7.83 -22.56
CA PRO A 495 8.62 -6.41 -22.72
C PRO A 495 7.09 -6.18 -22.74
N ILE A 496 6.42 -6.47 -21.63
CA ILE A 496 4.95 -6.43 -21.52
C ILE A 496 4.38 -5.05 -21.86
N GLY A 497 5.08 -3.98 -21.45
CA GLY A 497 4.67 -2.61 -21.75
C GLY A 497 4.60 -2.31 -23.25
N ASP A 498 5.48 -2.92 -24.04
CA ASP A 498 5.44 -2.80 -25.51
C ASP A 498 4.34 -3.68 -26.11
N TRP A 499 4.18 -4.90 -25.59
CA TRP A 499 3.13 -5.83 -26.05
C TRP A 499 1.72 -5.31 -25.77
N ALA A 500 1.55 -4.51 -24.72
CA ALA A 500 0.25 -3.92 -24.37
C ALA A 500 -0.29 -2.95 -25.45
N GLY A 501 0.59 -2.43 -26.33
CA GLY A 501 0.19 -1.53 -27.43
C GLY A 501 -0.42 -0.21 -26.96
N ILE A 502 -0.23 0.17 -25.70
CA ILE A 502 -0.76 1.43 -25.15
C ILE A 502 -0.01 2.59 -25.78
N LYS A 503 -0.76 3.43 -26.51
CA LYS A 503 -0.27 4.66 -27.14
C LYS A 503 -0.38 5.81 -26.14
N ASP A 504 0.55 5.88 -25.22
CA ASP A 504 0.64 6.94 -24.23
C ASP A 504 2.12 7.31 -24.06
N ASP A 505 2.42 8.58 -23.90
CA ASP A 505 3.77 9.10 -23.65
C ASP A 505 4.24 8.87 -22.20
N GLY A 506 3.36 8.38 -21.33
CA GLY A 506 3.64 8.06 -19.93
C GLY A 506 4.40 6.75 -19.75
N ALA A 507 4.96 6.56 -18.56
CA ALA A 507 5.63 5.32 -18.19
C ALA A 507 4.62 4.17 -18.03
N ARG A 508 4.71 3.15 -18.88
CA ARG A 508 3.88 1.93 -18.85
C ARG A 508 4.45 0.89 -17.89
N ARG A 509 4.54 1.23 -16.62
CA ARG A 509 5.15 0.38 -15.58
C ARG A 509 4.45 -0.94 -15.45
N ILE A 510 5.22 -2.04 -15.48
CA ILE A 510 4.71 -3.39 -15.24
C ILE A 510 4.95 -3.72 -13.77
N VAL A 511 3.87 -4.04 -13.05
CA VAL A 511 3.92 -4.23 -11.59
C VAL A 511 3.04 -5.38 -11.17
N GLN A 512 3.48 -6.13 -10.17
CA GLN A 512 2.74 -7.16 -9.46
C GLN A 512 2.20 -8.28 -10.37
N PRO A 513 3.05 -9.18 -10.86
CA PRO A 513 2.59 -10.43 -11.46
C PRO A 513 1.70 -11.22 -10.50
N GLU A 514 0.59 -11.76 -10.98
CA GLU A 514 -0.32 -12.58 -10.18
C GLU A 514 -0.76 -13.83 -10.94
N TYR A 515 -1.08 -14.87 -10.19
CA TYR A 515 -1.61 -16.13 -10.68
C TYR A 515 -3.07 -16.32 -10.26
N ASN A 516 -3.84 -17.03 -11.07
CA ASN A 516 -5.10 -17.61 -10.62
C ASN A 516 -4.85 -18.87 -9.74
N MET A 517 -5.88 -19.47 -9.19
CA MET A 517 -5.76 -20.68 -8.37
C MET A 517 -5.29 -21.92 -9.17
N ALA A 518 -5.40 -21.91 -10.50
CA ALA A 518 -4.89 -22.95 -11.36
C ALA A 518 -3.37 -22.87 -11.57
N GLY A 519 -2.78 -21.66 -11.40
CA GLY A 519 -1.35 -21.41 -11.58
C GLY A 519 -0.99 -20.97 -13.00
N ASP A 520 -1.98 -20.42 -13.70
CA ASP A 520 -1.85 -19.89 -15.06
C ASP A 520 -1.61 -18.37 -15.04
#